data_4e8a065a5efb4475d7d8b11245f85001
#
_entry.id   4e8a065a5efb4475d7d8b11245f85001
#
_cell.length_a   1.000
_cell.length_b   1.000
_cell.length_c   1.000
_cell.angle_alpha   90.00
_cell.angle_beta   90.00
_cell.angle_gamma   90.00
#
_symmetry.space_group_name_H-M   'P 1'
#
loop_
_entity.id
_entity.type
_entity.pdbx_description
1 polymer ?
#
loop_
_entity_poly.entity_id
_entity_poly.type
_entity_poly.pdbx_seq_one_letter_code
_entity_poly.pdbx_strand_id
1 'polypeptide(L)'
;LAALDVQVDVIVSSPLKRCTQTASLVGNELGYEGKLQLDLGLRPEAGLADFRKILEKYSRQEAVMVVGHNPNLSQFLGAIISDSGCEASLELKKGAVAKVEMRRTLGTLQWCMTPKVLRTLYDTAVESSRPKTSRK
;
A
#
# COMPACT_ATOMS: atom_id res chain seq x y z
N LEU A 1 -9.36 -2.66 3.44
CA LEU A 1 -8.49 -1.82 4.29
C LEU A 1 -9.29 -0.99 5.29
N ALA A 2 -10.51 -0.60 4.93
CA ALA A 2 -11.35 0.14 5.87
C ALA A 2 -11.63 -0.69 7.12
N ALA A 3 -11.74 -2.01 6.99
CA ALA A 3 -11.94 -2.90 8.12
C ALA A 3 -10.76 -2.94 9.08
N LEU A 4 -9.58 -2.49 8.63
CA LEU A 4 -8.38 -2.43 9.44
C LEU A 4 -8.14 -1.04 10.02
N ASP A 5 -9.10 -0.14 9.83
CA ASP A 5 -9.01 1.25 10.30
C ASP A 5 -7.75 1.96 9.79
N VAL A 6 -7.45 1.72 8.53
CA VAL A 6 -6.29 2.37 7.89
C VAL A 6 -6.68 3.74 7.39
N GLN A 7 -5.90 4.75 7.75
CA GLN A 7 -6.10 6.10 7.26
C GLN A 7 -4.84 6.53 6.52
N VAL A 8 -5.01 7.28 5.44
CA VAL A 8 -3.89 7.77 4.65
C VAL A 8 -4.02 9.27 4.40
N ASP A 9 -2.88 9.94 4.40
CA ASP A 9 -2.82 11.38 4.16
C ASP A 9 -2.62 11.69 2.68
N VAL A 10 -1.93 10.82 1.97
CA VAL A 10 -1.70 11.00 0.54
C VAL A 10 -1.59 9.64 -0.13
N ILE A 11 -2.13 9.53 -1.34
CA ILE A 11 -2.00 8.33 -2.16
C ILE A 11 -1.16 8.70 -3.37
N VAL A 12 -0.03 7.99 -3.53
CA VAL A 12 0.90 8.17 -4.64
C VAL A 12 0.81 6.94 -5.52
N SER A 13 0.58 7.13 -6.80
CA SER A 13 0.37 6.02 -7.73
C SER A 13 1.26 6.14 -8.95
N SER A 14 1.64 4.99 -9.50
CA SER A 14 2.16 4.93 -10.85
C SER A 14 1.12 5.54 -11.80
N PRO A 15 1.54 6.27 -12.85
CA PRO A 15 0.59 6.85 -13.79
C PRO A 15 -0.10 5.84 -14.70
N LEU A 16 0.32 4.58 -14.69
CA LEU A 16 -0.33 3.57 -15.52
C LEU A 16 -1.75 3.29 -15.06
N LYS A 17 -2.63 3.06 -16.03
CA LYS A 17 -4.06 2.95 -15.79
C LYS A 17 -4.44 1.93 -14.71
N ARG A 18 -3.79 0.78 -14.72
CA ARG A 18 -4.08 -0.27 -13.72
C ARG A 18 -3.86 0.24 -12.29
N CYS A 19 -2.80 0.99 -12.09
CA CYS A 19 -2.47 1.51 -10.77
C CYS A 19 -3.40 2.64 -10.37
N THR A 20 -3.71 3.55 -11.28
CA THR A 20 -4.61 4.67 -10.97
C THR A 20 -6.02 4.16 -10.66
N GLN A 21 -6.47 3.12 -11.36
CA GLN A 21 -7.77 2.51 -11.07
C GLN A 21 -7.79 1.89 -9.67
N THR A 22 -6.74 1.14 -9.33
CA THR A 22 -6.62 0.54 -8.00
C THR A 22 -6.56 1.62 -6.93
N ALA A 23 -5.74 2.65 -7.16
CA ALA A 23 -5.60 3.74 -6.20
C ALA A 23 -6.92 4.47 -5.99
N SER A 24 -7.68 4.69 -7.04
CA SER A 24 -8.99 5.35 -6.94
C SER A 24 -9.99 4.51 -6.16
N LEU A 25 -10.04 3.21 -6.44
CA LEU A 25 -10.94 2.32 -5.73
C LEU A 25 -10.60 2.24 -4.24
N VAL A 26 -9.32 2.11 -3.91
CA VAL A 26 -8.89 2.05 -2.53
C VAL A 26 -9.15 3.38 -1.83
N GLY A 27 -8.87 4.48 -2.51
CA GLY A 27 -9.12 5.81 -1.97
C GLY A 27 -10.58 6.02 -1.62
N ASN A 28 -11.48 5.59 -2.50
CA ASN A 28 -12.91 5.68 -2.24
C ASN A 28 -13.31 4.86 -1.02
N GLU A 29 -12.78 3.66 -0.90
CA GLU A 29 -13.09 2.80 0.25
C GLU A 29 -12.58 3.39 1.57
N LEU A 30 -11.46 4.10 1.52
CA LEU A 30 -10.87 4.70 2.72
C LEU A 30 -11.43 6.09 3.02
N GLY A 31 -12.28 6.62 2.16
CA GLY A 31 -12.80 7.98 2.32
C GLY A 31 -11.74 9.05 2.04
N TYR A 32 -10.78 8.74 1.20
CA TYR A 32 -9.71 9.68 0.86
C TYR A 32 -10.26 10.81 0.00
N GLU A 33 -10.14 12.03 0.47
CA GLU A 33 -10.68 13.19 -0.24
C GLU A 33 -9.62 13.96 -1.04
N GLY A 34 -8.36 13.60 -0.91
CA GLY A 34 -7.29 14.27 -1.66
C GLY A 34 -7.21 13.80 -3.10
N LYS A 35 -6.35 14.44 -3.87
CA LYS A 35 -6.09 14.01 -5.23
C LYS A 35 -5.03 12.92 -5.24
N LEU A 36 -5.14 12.01 -6.19
CA LEU A 36 -4.08 11.04 -6.41
C LEU A 36 -2.86 11.79 -6.92
N GLN A 37 -1.71 11.51 -6.32
CA GLN A 37 -0.44 12.03 -6.78
C GLN A 37 0.18 11.00 -7.71
N LEU A 38 0.43 11.38 -8.95
CA LEU A 38 1.04 10.45 -9.91
C LEU A 38 2.55 10.70 -9.92
N ASP A 39 3.31 9.63 -9.89
CA ASP A 39 4.78 9.74 -9.87
C ASP A 39 5.41 8.76 -10.83
N LEU A 40 6.25 9.28 -11.72
CA LEU A 40 6.96 8.46 -12.70
C LEU A 40 7.94 7.49 -12.05
N GLY A 41 8.36 7.78 -10.82
CA GLY A 41 9.24 6.89 -10.06
C GLY A 41 8.58 5.58 -9.65
N LEU A 42 7.28 5.41 -9.94
CA LEU A 42 6.58 4.15 -9.67
C LEU A 42 6.28 3.37 -10.94
N ARG A 43 6.76 3.83 -12.09
CA ARG A 43 6.58 3.08 -13.34
C ARG A 43 7.41 1.80 -13.31
N PRO A 44 7.04 0.80 -14.12
CA PRO A 44 7.76 -0.48 -14.11
C PRO A 44 9.27 -0.39 -14.33
N GLU A 45 9.72 0.61 -15.09
CA GLU A 45 11.13 0.78 -15.37
C GLU A 45 11.89 1.57 -14.30
N ALA A 46 11.20 2.08 -13.30
CA ALA A 46 11.84 2.87 -12.25
C ALA A 46 12.61 2.00 -11.27
N GLY A 47 13.64 2.55 -10.66
CA GLY A 47 14.50 1.84 -9.72
C GLY A 47 14.30 2.26 -8.27
N LEU A 48 15.08 1.65 -7.39
CA LEU A 48 15.00 1.92 -5.96
C LEU A 48 15.30 3.38 -5.63
N ALA A 49 16.23 4.00 -6.33
CA ALA A 49 16.56 5.40 -6.10
C ALA A 49 15.34 6.30 -6.31
N ASP A 50 14.53 5.99 -7.33
CA ASP A 50 13.32 6.74 -7.61
C ASP A 50 12.30 6.57 -6.48
N PHE A 51 12.18 5.35 -5.96
CA PHE A 51 11.28 5.06 -4.85
C PHE A 51 11.71 5.81 -3.60
N ARG A 52 13.01 5.85 -3.31
CA ARG A 52 13.52 6.57 -2.14
C ARG A 52 13.26 8.08 -2.25
N LYS A 53 13.30 8.62 -3.46
CA LYS A 53 12.95 10.03 -3.67
C LYS A 53 11.48 10.30 -3.34
N ILE A 54 10.61 9.35 -3.65
CA ILE A 54 9.20 9.48 -3.31
C ILE A 54 9.02 9.48 -1.79
N LEU A 55 9.68 8.56 -1.09
CA LEU A 55 9.62 8.51 0.36
C LEU A 55 10.11 9.81 0.99
N GLU A 56 11.17 10.39 0.43
CA GLU A 56 11.70 11.65 0.92
C GLU A 56 10.74 12.81 0.64
N LYS A 57 10.15 12.83 -0.55
CA LYS A 57 9.21 13.88 -0.94
C LYS A 57 8.01 13.95 -0.01
N TYR A 58 7.53 12.81 0.46
CA TYR A 58 6.35 12.75 1.32
C TYR A 58 6.71 12.45 2.78
N SER A 59 7.94 12.69 3.18
CA SER A 59 8.42 12.34 4.52
C SER A 59 7.71 13.08 5.65
N ARG A 60 7.06 14.20 5.35
CA ARG A 60 6.32 14.97 6.36
C ARG A 60 4.90 14.47 6.56
N GLN A 61 4.42 13.59 5.70
CA GLN A 61 3.10 13.01 5.85
C GLN A 61 3.19 11.83 6.82
N GLU A 62 2.19 11.69 7.67
CA GLU A 62 2.18 10.57 8.62
C GLU A 62 1.92 9.23 7.93
N ALA A 63 1.04 9.21 6.96
CA ALA A 63 0.67 7.98 6.28
C ALA A 63 0.59 8.19 4.78
N VAL A 64 1.45 7.51 4.06
CA VAL A 64 1.52 7.57 2.60
C VAL A 64 1.20 6.20 2.04
N MET A 65 0.25 6.13 1.13
CA MET A 65 -0.03 4.90 0.41
C MET A 65 0.62 4.97 -0.97
N VAL A 66 1.34 3.94 -1.31
CA VAL A 66 2.02 3.83 -2.61
C VAL A 66 1.40 2.70 -3.40
N VAL A 67 1.00 2.97 -4.63
CA VAL A 67 0.43 1.98 -5.54
C VAL A 67 1.32 1.87 -6.76
N GLY A 68 1.83 0.69 -7.01
CA GLY A 68 2.78 0.48 -8.09
C GLY A 68 2.74 -0.95 -8.62
N HIS A 69 3.87 -1.40 -9.13
CA HIS A 69 3.97 -2.65 -9.88
C HIS A 69 4.87 -3.67 -9.19
N ASN A 70 4.63 -4.94 -9.45
CA ASN A 70 5.55 -6.01 -9.13
C ASN A 70 6.38 -6.34 -10.39
N PRO A 71 7.61 -6.74 -10.21
CA PRO A 71 8.30 -7.03 -8.93
C PRO A 71 8.87 -5.81 -8.21
N ASN A 72 8.68 -4.62 -8.76
CA ASN A 72 9.31 -3.40 -8.22
C ASN A 72 8.99 -3.18 -6.74
N LEU A 73 7.72 -3.20 -6.37
CA LEU A 73 7.33 -2.95 -4.98
C LEU A 73 7.87 -4.01 -4.04
N SER A 74 7.93 -5.27 -4.48
CA SER A 74 8.50 -6.33 -3.66
C SER A 74 9.98 -6.07 -3.40
N GLN A 75 10.72 -5.68 -4.44
CA GLN A 75 12.14 -5.35 -4.31
C GLN A 75 12.36 -4.11 -3.45
N PHE A 76 11.55 -3.07 -3.64
CA PHE A 76 11.67 -1.84 -2.87
C PHE A 76 11.37 -2.09 -1.40
N LEU A 77 10.34 -2.86 -1.12
CA LEU A 77 9.99 -3.21 0.25
C LEU A 77 11.12 -3.99 0.91
N GLY A 78 11.66 -4.99 0.23
CA GLY A 78 12.79 -5.75 0.75
C GLY A 78 13.99 -4.88 1.05
N ALA A 79 14.26 -3.88 0.20
CA ALA A 79 15.39 -2.99 0.40
C ALA A 79 15.19 -2.04 1.57
N ILE A 80 14.00 -1.47 1.74
CA ILE A 80 13.77 -0.47 2.79
C ILE A 80 13.65 -1.07 4.18
N ILE A 81 13.32 -2.34 4.30
CA ILE A 81 13.25 -3.01 5.61
C ILE A 81 14.55 -3.71 5.98
N SER A 82 15.55 -3.67 5.12
CA SER A 82 16.81 -4.34 5.35
C SER A 82 17.87 -3.40 5.87
N ASP A 83 18.64 -3.87 6.84
CA ASP A 83 19.78 -3.12 7.32
C ASP A 83 20.92 -3.23 6.32
N SER A 84 21.94 -2.39 6.49
CA SER A 84 23.03 -2.27 5.53
C SER A 84 23.66 -3.62 5.16
N GLY A 85 23.83 -3.83 3.88
CA GLY A 85 24.52 -5.02 3.35
C GLY A 85 23.66 -6.24 3.18
N CYS A 86 22.44 -6.26 3.68
CA CYS A 86 21.53 -7.38 3.53
C CYS A 86 20.24 -6.92 2.92
N GLU A 87 19.72 -7.66 1.98
CA GLU A 87 18.42 -7.37 1.39
C GLU A 87 17.48 -8.49 1.75
N ALA A 88 16.35 -8.14 2.33
CA ALA A 88 15.32 -9.12 2.59
C ALA A 88 14.65 -9.51 1.28
N SER A 89 14.40 -10.77 1.09
CA SER A 89 13.68 -11.27 -0.07
C SER A 89 12.21 -11.35 0.28
N LEU A 90 11.40 -10.55 -0.40
CA LEU A 90 9.96 -10.52 -0.19
C LEU A 90 9.25 -10.62 -1.52
N GLU A 91 8.13 -11.28 -1.51
CA GLU A 91 7.29 -11.37 -2.69
C GLU A 91 5.90 -10.90 -2.32
N LEU A 92 5.49 -9.75 -2.87
CA LEU A 92 4.12 -9.28 -2.74
C LEU A 92 3.32 -9.82 -3.90
N LYS A 93 2.24 -10.50 -3.60
CA LYS A 93 1.36 -10.97 -4.65
C LYS A 93 0.51 -9.81 -5.16
N LYS A 94 0.03 -9.93 -6.39
CA LYS A 94 -0.84 -8.92 -6.97
C LYS A 94 -2.03 -8.68 -6.04
N GLY A 95 -2.27 -7.45 -5.68
CA GLY A 95 -3.34 -7.10 -4.75
C GLY A 95 -2.98 -7.22 -3.28
N ALA A 96 -1.75 -7.57 -2.95
CA ALA A 96 -1.31 -7.61 -1.56
C ALA A 96 -1.04 -6.20 -1.03
N VAL A 97 -1.11 -6.06 0.27
CA VAL A 97 -0.83 -4.80 0.95
C VAL A 97 0.16 -5.05 2.07
N ALA A 98 1.15 -4.18 2.19
CA ALA A 98 2.09 -4.22 3.29
C ALA A 98 2.10 -2.87 3.99
N LYS A 99 2.12 -2.89 5.30
CA LYS A 99 2.25 -1.67 6.10
C LYS A 99 3.65 -1.62 6.69
N VAL A 100 4.33 -0.51 6.46
CA VAL A 100 5.70 -0.30 6.90
C VAL A 100 5.79 0.99 7.70
N GLU A 101 6.42 0.92 8.85
CA GLU A 101 6.73 2.11 9.62
C GLU A 101 8.15 2.56 9.26
N MET A 102 8.28 3.79 8.79
CA MET A 102 9.58 4.31 8.37
C MET A 102 10.23 5.12 9.47
N ARG A 103 11.51 4.88 9.69
CA ARG A 103 12.35 5.71 10.54
C ARG A 103 13.53 6.15 9.69
N ARG A 104 13.50 7.38 9.22
CA ARG A 104 14.50 7.91 8.29
C ARG A 104 14.49 7.05 7.02
N THR A 105 15.57 6.28 6.78
CA THR A 105 15.69 5.49 5.56
C THR A 105 15.42 4.00 5.78
N LEU A 106 15.18 3.59 7.03
CA LEU A 106 14.95 2.19 7.35
C LEU A 106 13.50 1.98 7.73
N GLY A 107 12.88 0.97 7.14
CA GLY A 107 11.50 0.62 7.41
C GLY A 107 11.39 -0.63 8.27
N THR A 108 10.34 -0.69 9.06
CA THR A 108 9.97 -1.88 9.81
C THR A 108 8.65 -2.38 9.28
N LEU A 109 8.63 -3.62 8.80
CA LEU A 109 7.41 -4.22 8.30
C LEU A 109 6.47 -4.51 9.47
N GLN A 110 5.31 -3.87 9.47
CA GLN A 110 4.33 -4.03 10.53
C GLN A 110 3.45 -5.25 10.26
N TRP A 111 2.91 -5.32 9.05
CA TRP A 111 2.13 -6.47 8.62
C TRP A 111 2.08 -6.50 7.10
N CYS A 112 1.79 -7.67 6.57
CA CYS A 112 1.59 -7.88 5.15
C CYS A 112 0.44 -8.83 4.97
N MET A 113 -0.52 -8.47 4.11
CA MET A 113 -1.71 -9.27 3.89
C MET A 113 -1.86 -9.62 2.42
N THR A 114 -2.16 -10.88 2.17
CA THR A 114 -2.42 -11.37 0.82
C THR A 114 -3.82 -10.95 0.39
N PRO A 115 -4.11 -10.97 -0.91
CA PRO A 115 -5.47 -10.68 -1.37
C PRO A 115 -6.51 -11.61 -0.75
N LYS A 116 -6.15 -12.86 -0.53
CA LYS A 116 -7.06 -13.83 0.07
C LYS A 116 -7.44 -13.44 1.50
N VAL A 117 -6.45 -13.05 2.31
CA VAL A 117 -6.68 -12.64 3.69
C VAL A 117 -7.50 -11.35 3.72
N LEU A 118 -7.17 -10.38 2.86
CA LEU A 118 -7.91 -9.12 2.78
C LEU A 118 -9.37 -9.35 2.43
N ARG A 119 -9.63 -10.27 1.50
CA ARG A 119 -10.99 -10.59 1.10
C ARG A 119 -11.76 -11.22 2.26
N THR A 120 -11.11 -12.11 2.99
CA THR A 120 -11.73 -12.74 4.16
C THR A 120 -12.08 -11.69 5.21
N LEU A 121 -11.18 -10.75 5.48
CA LEU A 121 -11.45 -9.67 6.44
C LEU A 121 -12.60 -8.78 5.98
N TYR A 122 -12.66 -8.46 4.69
CA TYR A 122 -13.73 -7.65 4.14
C TYR A 122 -15.06 -8.37 4.30
N ASP A 123 -15.12 -9.63 3.93
CA ASP A 123 -16.36 -10.43 4.04
C ASP A 123 -16.83 -10.51 5.49
N THR A 124 -15.92 -10.69 6.42
CA THR A 124 -16.24 -10.73 7.84
C THR A 124 -16.80 -9.39 8.32
N ALA A 125 -16.17 -8.28 7.90
CA ALA A 125 -16.63 -6.95 8.29
C ALA A 125 -18.01 -6.64 7.72
N VAL A 126 -18.26 -7.02 6.47
CA VAL A 126 -19.56 -6.83 5.82
C VAL A 126 -20.62 -7.67 6.54
N GLU A 127 -20.27 -8.89 6.87
CA GLU A 127 -21.18 -9.79 7.58
C GLU A 127 -21.56 -9.20 8.94
N SER A 128 -20.61 -8.72 9.70
CA SER A 128 -20.91 -8.21 11.04
C SER A 128 -21.63 -6.87 11.01
N SER A 129 -21.59 -6.13 9.90
CA SER A 129 -22.31 -4.87 9.79
C SER A 129 -23.73 -5.03 9.26
N ARG A 130 -24.12 -6.22 8.85
CA ARG A 130 -25.49 -6.45 8.38
C ARG A 130 -26.46 -6.38 9.53
N PRO A 131 -27.68 -5.84 9.32
CA PRO A 131 -28.69 -5.87 10.34
C PRO A 131 -29.01 -7.32 10.72
N LYS A 132 -29.19 -7.54 11.98
CA LYS A 132 -29.56 -8.87 12.42
C LYS A 132 -31.02 -9.06 12.22
N THR A 133 -31.49 -9.21 11.04
CA THR A 133 -32.85 -9.50 10.84
C THR A 133 -32.97 -10.95 10.86
N SER A 134 -34.04 -11.33 11.03
CA SER A 134 -34.40 -12.62 11.10
C SER A 134 -33.84 -13.47 10.13
N ARG A 135 -32.93 -13.90 10.28
CA ARG A 135 -32.47 -14.68 9.52
C ARG A 135 -32.85 -15.84 9.98
N LYS A 136 -33.09 -16.49 9.62
CA LYS A 136 -33.59 -17.60 10.12
C LYS A 136 -33.15 -18.58 9.59
#